data_43f98e450c940b23b8929ce9f82de801
#
_entry.id   43f98e450c940b23b8929ce9f82de801
#
_cell.length_a   1.000
_cell.length_b   1.000
_cell.length_c   1.000
_cell.angle_alpha   90.00
_cell.angle_beta   90.00
_cell.angle_gamma   90.00
#
_symmetry.space_group_name_H-M   'P 1'
#
loop_
_entity.id
_entity.type
_entity.pdbx_description
1 polymer ?
#
loop_
_entity_poly.entity_id
_entity_poly.type
_entity_poly.pdbx_seq_one_letter_code
_entity_poly.pdbx_strand_id
1 'polypeptide(L)'
;MPDFEPRGCPRGASFSWYMYSPLRVKYPYVRGVLLDMWREALAAHPNNPLEAWKSIVEDREKAKRYKQARGKGGFVRVSWDEALTLVAASLLYTVVKYGPDRNIGFSPIPAMSMVSHAAGSRFMQLMGGPMLSFYDWYADLPPASPQIWGDQTDVPESSDWYNAGYIITWGSNVPLTRTPDAHFLAEVRYRGTKVVSVSPDYAESTKFADDWLSVKQGTDGALAMAMGHVILNEYYVKRTVPYFERYAKTYTDFPFVVTLKQNGGAWTAGRFLLAKDLGKQTNNAEWKPVIYDENTDSFVVPNGTIGARWEDKGKWNLRLVDEETGQPIEPRLSFLGSEDGIFPIQLPYFTDDGGKTIERAVPVKKCAPKQATCM
;
A
#
# COMPACT_ATOMS: atom_id res chain seq x y z
N MET A 1 -10.71 -2.40 31.49
CA MET A 1 -9.96 -3.03 30.39
C MET A 1 -10.21 -4.48 30.44
N PRO A 2 -10.54 -5.16 29.36
CA PRO A 2 -10.62 -6.61 29.38
C PRO A 2 -9.25 -7.17 29.80
N ASP A 3 -9.28 -8.24 30.58
CA ASP A 3 -8.07 -8.96 30.92
C ASP A 3 -7.42 -9.42 29.61
N PHE A 4 -6.18 -9.03 29.43
CA PHE A 4 -5.45 -9.43 28.26
C PHE A 4 -5.12 -10.90 28.36
N GLU A 5 -5.74 -11.70 27.53
CA GLU A 5 -5.29 -13.07 27.34
C GLU A 5 -3.83 -13.08 26.87
N PRO A 6 -3.04 -14.06 27.29
CA PRO A 6 -1.66 -14.18 26.83
C PRO A 6 -1.61 -14.22 25.29
N ARG A 7 -0.94 -13.26 24.69
CA ARG A 7 -0.85 -13.11 23.22
C ARG A 7 0.45 -13.67 22.67
N GLY A 8 0.91 -14.77 23.22
CA GLY A 8 2.03 -15.53 22.70
C GLY A 8 1.57 -16.61 21.74
N CYS A 9 2.51 -17.12 20.95
CA CYS A 9 2.28 -18.31 20.13
C CYS A 9 3.46 -19.28 20.24
N PRO A 10 3.27 -20.58 19.88
CA PRO A 10 4.32 -21.59 19.95
C PRO A 10 5.58 -21.22 19.17
N ARG A 11 5.49 -20.44 18.11
CA ARG A 11 6.62 -19.98 17.30
C ARG A 11 7.58 -19.12 18.11
N GLY A 12 7.08 -18.12 18.84
CA GLY A 12 7.90 -17.31 19.75
C GLY A 12 8.40 -18.11 20.94
N ALA A 13 7.56 -18.94 21.54
CA ALA A 13 7.92 -19.79 22.67
C ALA A 13 9.03 -20.80 22.34
N SER A 14 9.09 -21.28 21.11
CA SER A 14 10.13 -22.21 20.63
C SER A 14 11.39 -21.54 20.07
N PHE A 15 11.51 -20.21 20.19
CA PHE A 15 12.61 -19.46 19.59
C PHE A 15 14.00 -19.92 20.07
N SER A 16 14.11 -20.42 21.30
CA SER A 16 15.34 -20.97 21.84
C SER A 16 15.92 -22.13 21.00
N TRP A 17 15.07 -22.87 20.29
CA TRP A 17 15.53 -23.93 19.39
C TRP A 17 16.36 -23.40 18.23
N TYR A 18 16.12 -22.18 17.75
CA TYR A 18 16.98 -21.55 16.76
C TYR A 18 18.37 -21.25 17.30
N MET A 19 18.47 -20.91 18.59
CA MET A 19 19.75 -20.61 19.25
C MET A 19 20.59 -21.85 19.51
N TYR A 20 19.94 -22.91 19.97
CA TYR A 20 20.60 -24.11 20.47
C TYR A 20 20.47 -25.34 19.57
N SER A 21 19.85 -25.21 18.42
CA SER A 21 19.68 -26.29 17.45
C SER A 21 21.07 -26.86 17.01
N PRO A 22 21.23 -28.16 16.98
CA PRO A 22 22.46 -28.78 16.41
C PRO A 22 22.60 -28.49 14.92
N LEU A 23 21.53 -28.14 14.24
CA LEU A 23 21.54 -27.79 12.82
C LEU A 23 21.85 -26.31 12.56
N ARG A 24 22.06 -25.51 13.62
CA ARG A 24 22.42 -24.09 13.47
C ARG A 24 23.76 -23.96 12.73
N VAL A 25 23.79 -23.11 11.71
CA VAL A 25 24.99 -22.77 10.96
C VAL A 25 25.96 -22.01 11.89
N LYS A 26 27.15 -22.61 12.15
CA LYS A 26 28.16 -22.07 13.08
C LYS A 26 29.36 -21.42 12.37
N TYR A 27 29.53 -21.71 11.11
CA TYR A 27 30.69 -21.32 10.32
C TYR A 27 30.26 -20.74 8.98
N PRO A 28 31.11 -19.91 8.36
CA PRO A 28 30.83 -19.45 7.01
C PRO A 28 30.97 -20.59 6.00
N TYR A 29 30.12 -20.54 4.99
CA TYR A 29 30.11 -21.47 3.87
C TYR A 29 30.11 -20.68 2.56
N VAL A 30 30.90 -21.13 1.62
CA VAL A 30 30.95 -20.64 0.26
C VAL A 30 30.59 -21.77 -0.69
N ARG A 31 29.90 -21.45 -1.77
CA ARG A 31 29.57 -22.43 -2.80
C ARG A 31 30.87 -22.97 -3.43
N GLY A 32 31.05 -24.28 -3.43
CA GLY A 32 32.29 -24.94 -3.87
C GLY A 32 32.76 -24.47 -5.25
N VAL A 33 31.86 -24.42 -6.23
CA VAL A 33 32.21 -23.94 -7.59
C VAL A 33 32.78 -22.51 -7.59
N LEU A 34 32.29 -21.62 -6.73
CA LEU A 34 32.84 -20.27 -6.58
C LEU A 34 34.17 -20.31 -5.79
N LEU A 35 34.22 -21.13 -4.77
CA LEU A 35 35.41 -21.24 -3.92
C LEU A 35 36.65 -21.74 -4.69
N ASP A 36 36.46 -22.74 -5.55
CA ASP A 36 37.54 -23.24 -6.41
C ASP A 36 38.06 -22.15 -7.34
N MET A 37 37.15 -21.44 -8.01
CA MET A 37 37.53 -20.30 -8.87
C MET A 37 38.20 -19.17 -8.10
N TRP A 38 37.74 -18.91 -6.86
CA TRP A 38 38.29 -17.88 -6.00
C TRP A 38 39.73 -18.19 -5.58
N ARG A 39 40.01 -19.44 -5.15
CA ARG A 39 41.31 -19.87 -4.75
C ARG A 39 42.32 -19.91 -5.91
N GLU A 40 41.85 -20.34 -7.08
CA GLU A 40 42.65 -20.29 -8.32
C GLU A 40 42.96 -18.82 -8.69
N ALA A 41 42.00 -17.94 -8.63
CA ALA A 41 42.17 -16.52 -8.94
C ALA A 41 43.12 -15.82 -7.95
N LEU A 42 43.01 -16.13 -6.64
CA LEU A 42 43.96 -15.61 -5.65
C LEU A 42 45.37 -16.09 -5.84
N ALA A 43 45.58 -17.35 -6.26
CA ALA A 43 46.89 -17.87 -6.59
C ALA A 43 47.50 -17.16 -7.81
N ALA A 44 46.67 -16.77 -8.78
CA ALA A 44 47.11 -16.01 -9.96
C ALA A 44 47.31 -14.49 -9.66
N HIS A 45 46.67 -13.97 -8.63
CA HIS A 45 46.78 -12.57 -8.22
C HIS A 45 47.12 -12.44 -6.73
N PRO A 46 48.31 -12.84 -6.32
CA PRO A 46 48.72 -12.83 -4.91
C PRO A 46 48.69 -11.40 -4.36
N ASN A 47 48.09 -11.22 -3.19
CA ASN A 47 47.89 -9.93 -2.50
C ASN A 47 46.98 -8.93 -3.21
N ASN A 48 46.23 -9.32 -4.23
CA ASN A 48 45.27 -8.48 -4.91
C ASN A 48 43.92 -9.18 -5.05
N PRO A 49 43.10 -9.25 -3.96
CA PRO A 49 41.80 -9.89 -3.98
C PRO A 49 40.81 -9.22 -4.96
N LEU A 50 40.97 -7.92 -5.23
CA LEU A 50 40.13 -7.18 -6.16
C LEU A 50 40.29 -7.67 -7.60
N GLU A 51 41.57 -7.82 -8.07
CA GLU A 51 41.83 -8.35 -9.40
C GLU A 51 41.48 -9.84 -9.50
N ALA A 52 41.67 -10.60 -8.41
CA ALA A 52 41.20 -11.98 -8.35
C ALA A 52 39.69 -12.07 -8.58
N TRP A 53 38.89 -11.25 -7.89
CA TRP A 53 37.45 -11.22 -8.10
C TRP A 53 37.04 -10.74 -9.50
N LYS A 54 37.69 -9.69 -10.00
CA LYS A 54 37.50 -9.16 -11.34
C LYS A 54 37.71 -10.22 -12.43
N SER A 55 38.77 -11.04 -12.30
CA SER A 55 39.06 -12.11 -13.24
C SER A 55 38.01 -13.22 -13.32
N ILE A 56 37.15 -13.31 -12.28
CA ILE A 56 36.01 -14.25 -12.24
C ILE A 56 34.79 -13.62 -12.88
N VAL A 57 34.46 -12.39 -12.48
CA VAL A 57 33.16 -11.77 -12.86
C VAL A 57 33.16 -11.17 -14.25
N GLU A 58 34.33 -10.80 -14.78
CA GLU A 58 34.47 -10.28 -16.14
C GLU A 58 34.66 -11.40 -17.17
N ASP A 59 35.07 -12.58 -16.74
CA ASP A 59 35.05 -13.79 -17.56
C ASP A 59 33.60 -14.31 -17.64
N ARG A 60 33.02 -14.26 -18.82
CA ARG A 60 31.60 -14.62 -19.05
C ARG A 60 31.32 -16.08 -18.69
N GLU A 61 32.21 -16.99 -18.99
CA GLU A 61 32.01 -18.42 -18.70
C GLU A 61 32.16 -18.74 -17.21
N LYS A 62 33.15 -18.15 -16.55
CA LYS A 62 33.33 -18.29 -15.09
C LYS A 62 32.10 -17.69 -14.35
N ALA A 63 31.69 -16.48 -14.72
CA ALA A 63 30.53 -15.84 -14.13
C ALA A 63 29.24 -16.67 -14.33
N LYS A 64 29.02 -17.21 -15.51
CA LYS A 64 27.89 -18.09 -15.82
C LYS A 64 27.94 -19.37 -15.00
N ARG A 65 29.09 -20.02 -14.91
CA ARG A 65 29.28 -21.29 -14.20
C ARG A 65 28.90 -21.19 -12.73
N TYR A 66 29.40 -20.21 -11.96
CA TYR A 66 29.03 -20.11 -10.55
C TYR A 66 27.59 -19.65 -10.33
N LYS A 67 27.04 -18.80 -11.21
CA LYS A 67 25.63 -18.36 -11.15
C LYS A 67 24.67 -19.53 -11.39
N GLN A 68 24.99 -20.42 -12.33
CA GLN A 68 24.17 -21.61 -12.62
C GLN A 68 24.22 -22.68 -11.51
N ALA A 69 25.20 -22.62 -10.60
CA ALA A 69 25.27 -23.47 -9.42
C ALA A 69 24.32 -23.02 -8.29
N ARG A 70 23.63 -21.87 -8.44
CA ARG A 70 22.68 -21.37 -7.46
C ARG A 70 21.51 -22.34 -7.28
N GLY A 71 21.15 -22.62 -6.01
CA GLY A 71 20.07 -23.55 -5.69
C GLY A 71 20.45 -25.03 -5.71
N LYS A 72 21.66 -25.39 -6.18
CA LYS A 72 22.09 -26.78 -6.31
C LYS A 72 22.90 -27.30 -5.12
N GLY A 73 23.03 -26.55 -4.03
CA GLY A 73 23.85 -26.93 -2.86
C GLY A 73 25.34 -26.84 -3.11
N GLY A 74 26.10 -27.81 -2.57
CA GLY A 74 27.55 -27.87 -2.76
C GLY A 74 28.33 -26.81 -1.99
N PHE A 75 27.86 -26.45 -0.78
CA PHE A 75 28.52 -25.49 0.08
C PHE A 75 29.73 -26.15 0.82
N VAL A 76 30.82 -25.43 0.88
CA VAL A 76 32.07 -25.83 1.55
C VAL A 76 32.34 -24.87 2.72
N ARG A 77 32.66 -25.40 3.87
CA ARG A 77 33.09 -24.62 5.04
C ARG A 77 34.42 -23.93 4.77
N VAL A 78 34.47 -22.64 5.11
CA VAL A 78 35.67 -21.81 4.99
C VAL A 78 36.01 -21.11 6.32
N SER A 79 37.15 -20.45 6.41
CA SER A 79 37.42 -19.52 7.51
C SER A 79 36.67 -18.21 7.35
N TRP A 80 36.53 -17.47 8.45
CA TRP A 80 35.96 -16.12 8.40
C TRP A 80 36.80 -15.19 7.52
N ASP A 81 38.13 -15.29 7.60
CA ASP A 81 39.02 -14.43 6.80
C ASP A 81 38.84 -14.67 5.30
N GLU A 82 38.72 -15.92 4.88
CA GLU A 82 38.48 -16.27 3.48
C GLU A 82 37.14 -15.76 3.01
N ALA A 83 36.08 -15.96 3.82
CA ALA A 83 34.74 -15.48 3.48
C ALA A 83 34.63 -13.94 3.40
N LEU A 84 35.19 -13.25 4.40
CA LEU A 84 35.19 -11.80 4.46
C LEU A 84 36.03 -11.17 3.35
N THR A 85 37.20 -11.79 3.01
CA THR A 85 37.98 -11.28 1.89
C THR A 85 37.27 -11.40 0.56
N LEU A 86 36.55 -12.50 0.32
CA LEU A 86 35.76 -12.69 -0.88
C LEU A 86 34.61 -11.66 -0.95
N VAL A 87 33.89 -11.45 0.15
CA VAL A 87 32.80 -10.47 0.22
C VAL A 87 33.33 -9.06 0.01
N ALA A 88 34.42 -8.68 0.69
CA ALA A 88 35.02 -7.36 0.55
C ALA A 88 35.51 -7.11 -0.90
N ALA A 89 36.16 -8.08 -1.53
CA ALA A 89 36.55 -7.95 -2.94
C ALA A 89 35.38 -7.72 -3.88
N SER A 90 34.27 -8.42 -3.65
CA SER A 90 33.06 -8.26 -4.48
C SER A 90 32.39 -6.89 -4.31
N LEU A 91 32.31 -6.38 -3.07
CA LEU A 91 31.77 -5.05 -2.79
C LEU A 91 32.66 -3.94 -3.37
N LEU A 92 33.98 -4.04 -3.12
CA LEU A 92 34.94 -3.07 -3.64
C LEU A 92 34.97 -3.04 -5.17
N TYR A 93 34.89 -4.20 -5.81
CA TYR A 93 34.79 -4.26 -7.28
C TYR A 93 33.58 -3.45 -7.78
N THR A 94 32.44 -3.62 -7.13
CA THR A 94 31.21 -2.88 -7.47
C THR A 94 31.40 -1.38 -7.29
N VAL A 95 32.00 -0.96 -6.16
CA VAL A 95 32.31 0.47 -5.89
C VAL A 95 33.25 1.05 -6.96
N VAL A 96 34.35 0.35 -7.26
CA VAL A 96 35.35 0.86 -8.22
C VAL A 96 34.79 0.93 -9.62
N LYS A 97 34.02 -0.07 -10.04
CA LYS A 97 33.56 -0.17 -11.43
C LYS A 97 32.28 0.64 -11.70
N TYR A 98 31.36 0.70 -10.76
CA TYR A 98 30.01 1.22 -10.99
C TYR A 98 29.60 2.35 -10.06
N GLY A 99 30.35 2.59 -8.98
CA GLY A 99 30.02 3.53 -7.92
C GLY A 99 29.44 2.86 -6.66
N PRO A 100 29.57 3.53 -5.49
CA PRO A 100 29.13 2.98 -4.23
C PRO A 100 27.59 2.81 -4.13
N ASP A 101 26.83 3.60 -4.86
CA ASP A 101 25.38 3.57 -4.96
C ASP A 101 24.82 2.28 -5.59
N ARG A 102 25.69 1.45 -6.14
CA ARG A 102 25.32 0.13 -6.69
C ARG A 102 25.38 -1.01 -5.67
N ASN A 103 25.89 -0.74 -4.49
CA ASN A 103 25.75 -1.62 -3.34
C ASN A 103 24.60 -1.11 -2.47
N ILE A 104 23.51 -1.87 -2.42
CA ILE A 104 22.28 -1.48 -1.73
C ILE A 104 22.15 -2.28 -0.44
N GLY A 105 21.98 -1.60 0.68
CA GLY A 105 21.64 -2.19 1.95
C GLY A 105 20.14 -2.28 2.13
N PHE A 106 19.69 -3.30 2.85
CA PHE A 106 18.31 -3.46 3.27
C PHE A 106 18.26 -3.68 4.77
N SER A 107 17.61 -2.76 5.49
CA SER A 107 17.56 -2.78 6.95
C SER A 107 16.51 -3.76 7.47
N PRO A 108 16.82 -4.56 8.50
CA PRO A 108 15.79 -5.26 9.26
C PRO A 108 14.93 -4.28 10.04
N ILE A 109 13.85 -4.79 10.62
CA ILE A 109 12.95 -3.99 11.48
C ILE A 109 13.72 -3.48 12.70
N PRO A 110 13.74 -2.17 13.01
CA PRO A 110 14.46 -1.61 14.16
C PRO A 110 14.01 -2.18 15.52
N ALA A 111 12.76 -2.60 15.61
CA ALA A 111 12.17 -3.16 16.82
C ALA A 111 12.82 -4.48 17.29
N MET A 112 13.54 -5.18 16.43
CA MET A 112 14.21 -6.43 16.79
C MET A 112 15.49 -6.22 17.57
N SER A 113 16.35 -5.30 17.13
CA SER A 113 17.60 -4.93 17.80
C SER A 113 18.15 -3.65 17.22
N MET A 114 18.30 -2.64 18.05
CA MET A 114 18.91 -1.37 17.65
C MET A 114 20.35 -1.53 17.15
N VAL A 115 21.11 -2.42 17.80
CA VAL A 115 22.51 -2.69 17.40
C VAL A 115 22.56 -3.35 16.03
N SER A 116 21.74 -4.35 15.79
CA SER A 116 21.69 -5.04 14.50
C SER A 116 21.26 -4.12 13.36
N HIS A 117 20.27 -3.27 13.63
CA HIS A 117 19.81 -2.25 12.68
C HIS A 117 20.91 -1.22 12.39
N ALA A 118 21.50 -0.66 13.44
CA ALA A 118 22.51 0.39 13.32
C ALA A 118 23.82 -0.12 12.66
N ALA A 119 24.23 -1.35 12.92
CA ALA A 119 25.47 -1.91 12.35
C ALA A 119 25.42 -1.97 10.82
N GLY A 120 24.32 -2.49 10.25
CA GLY A 120 24.14 -2.55 8.79
C GLY A 120 24.03 -1.17 8.16
N SER A 121 23.24 -0.28 8.77
CA SER A 121 23.09 1.10 8.30
C SER A 121 24.41 1.86 8.31
N ARG A 122 25.18 1.75 9.41
CA ARG A 122 26.52 2.35 9.52
C ARG A 122 27.48 1.82 8.45
N PHE A 123 27.48 0.52 8.22
CA PHE A 123 28.34 -0.08 7.20
C PHE A 123 28.03 0.49 5.82
N MET A 124 26.76 0.55 5.43
CA MET A 124 26.35 1.09 4.13
C MET A 124 26.68 2.57 3.99
N GLN A 125 26.46 3.38 5.04
CA GLN A 125 26.80 4.80 5.03
C GLN A 125 28.32 5.03 4.89
N LEU A 126 29.14 4.26 5.59
CA LEU A 126 30.60 4.35 5.47
C LEU A 126 31.11 3.92 4.10
N MET A 127 30.40 3.00 3.43
CA MET A 127 30.73 2.56 2.08
C MET A 127 30.19 3.52 1.00
N GLY A 128 29.26 4.41 1.34
CA GLY A 128 28.60 5.32 0.40
C GLY A 128 27.45 4.67 -0.38
N GLY A 129 26.94 3.54 0.08
CA GLY A 129 25.79 2.84 -0.52
C GLY A 129 24.45 3.30 0.04
N PRO A 130 23.36 3.29 -0.75
CA PRO A 130 22.04 3.58 -0.26
C PRO A 130 21.53 2.50 0.68
N MET A 131 20.72 2.93 1.66
CA MET A 131 20.06 2.06 2.62
C MET A 131 18.56 2.13 2.40
N LEU A 132 17.94 1.03 1.99
CA LEU A 132 16.49 0.92 1.85
C LEU A 132 15.86 0.69 3.22
N SER A 133 14.71 1.32 3.43
CA SER A 133 13.92 1.13 4.63
C SER A 133 12.98 -0.07 4.47
N PHE A 134 12.91 -0.90 5.49
CA PHE A 134 11.93 -1.96 5.56
C PHE A 134 10.50 -1.40 5.52
N TYR A 135 10.27 -0.29 6.18
CA TYR A 135 8.94 0.34 6.28
C TYR A 135 8.44 0.93 4.96
N ASP A 136 9.33 1.29 4.05
CA ASP A 136 8.94 1.78 2.73
C ASP A 136 8.52 0.66 1.78
N TRP A 137 8.80 -0.57 2.14
CA TRP A 137 8.66 -1.73 1.24
C TRP A 137 7.55 -2.70 1.64
N TYR A 138 7.27 -2.79 2.93
CA TYR A 138 6.26 -3.69 3.45
C TYR A 138 4.99 -2.95 3.80
N ALA A 139 3.88 -3.55 3.46
CA ALA A 139 2.56 -3.10 3.84
C ALA A 139 2.22 -3.31 5.33
N ASP A 140 3.21 -3.44 6.20
CA ASP A 140 3.03 -3.36 7.65
C ASP A 140 2.50 -1.99 8.06
N LEU A 141 2.77 -0.99 7.22
CA LEU A 141 2.28 0.36 7.35
C LEU A 141 1.46 0.65 6.09
N PRO A 142 0.17 0.33 6.08
CA PRO A 142 -0.65 0.43 4.89
C PRO A 142 -0.68 1.87 4.38
N PRO A 143 -0.24 2.14 3.15
CA PRO A 143 -0.17 3.50 2.61
C PRO A 143 -1.56 4.13 2.40
N ALA A 144 -2.60 3.31 2.33
CA ALA A 144 -3.97 3.78 2.19
C ALA A 144 -4.56 4.31 3.51
N SER A 145 -4.16 3.75 4.65
CA SER A 145 -4.72 4.14 5.96
C SER A 145 -4.54 5.60 6.28
N PRO A 146 -3.35 6.23 6.12
CA PRO A 146 -3.21 7.67 6.34
C PRO A 146 -4.06 8.52 5.41
N GLN A 147 -4.32 8.06 4.20
CA GLN A 147 -5.14 8.78 3.22
C GLN A 147 -6.62 8.75 3.58
N ILE A 148 -7.08 7.67 4.21
CA ILE A 148 -8.50 7.47 4.54
C ILE A 148 -8.80 7.97 5.95
N TRP A 149 -7.94 7.66 6.93
CA TRP A 149 -8.19 7.91 8.36
C TRP A 149 -7.27 8.96 8.97
N GLY A 150 -6.24 9.38 8.26
CA GLY A 150 -5.25 10.33 8.78
C GLY A 150 -4.24 9.71 9.75
N ASP A 151 -4.30 8.40 9.97
CA ASP A 151 -3.39 7.66 10.84
C ASP A 151 -2.85 6.42 10.13
N GLN A 152 -1.61 6.09 10.45
CA GLN A 152 -0.88 4.98 9.85
C GLN A 152 -1.21 3.63 10.50
N THR A 153 -1.69 3.65 11.72
CA THR A 153 -1.94 2.45 12.52
C THR A 153 -3.40 2.07 12.46
N ASP A 154 -3.67 0.84 12.05
CA ASP A 154 -5.00 0.27 12.10
C ASP A 154 -5.29 -0.21 13.53
N VAL A 155 -6.24 0.41 14.12
CA VAL A 155 -6.88 -0.07 15.34
C VAL A 155 -8.36 -0.18 15.03
N PRO A 156 -9.02 -1.17 15.49
CA PRO A 156 -9.08 -1.71 16.84
C PRO A 156 -8.13 -2.89 17.09
N GLU A 157 -7.91 -3.17 18.37
CA GLU A 157 -7.24 -4.40 18.79
C GLU A 157 -8.08 -5.65 18.44
N SER A 158 -7.42 -6.81 18.34
CA SER A 158 -8.07 -8.06 17.95
C SER A 158 -9.23 -8.47 18.88
N SER A 159 -9.17 -8.09 20.17
CA SER A 159 -10.26 -8.32 21.13
C SER A 159 -11.54 -7.56 20.78
N ASP A 160 -11.45 -6.45 20.06
CA ASP A 160 -12.62 -5.69 19.62
C ASP A 160 -13.41 -6.41 18.51
N TRP A 161 -12.80 -7.39 17.85
CA TRP A 161 -13.51 -8.24 16.89
C TRP A 161 -14.73 -8.94 17.49
N TYR A 162 -14.74 -9.17 18.80
CA TYR A 162 -15.92 -9.72 19.51
C TYR A 162 -17.18 -8.85 19.40
N ASN A 163 -17.01 -7.56 19.08
CA ASN A 163 -18.10 -6.61 18.87
C ASN A 163 -18.54 -6.52 17.40
N ALA A 164 -17.83 -7.19 16.48
CA ALA A 164 -18.15 -7.16 15.06
C ALA A 164 -19.28 -8.13 14.71
N GLY A 165 -20.23 -7.70 13.91
CA GLY A 165 -21.24 -8.59 13.31
C GLY A 165 -20.76 -9.23 12.01
N TYR A 166 -19.73 -8.65 11.37
CA TYR A 166 -19.20 -9.08 10.08
C TYR A 166 -17.71 -8.76 9.98
N ILE A 167 -16.89 -9.72 9.58
CA ILE A 167 -15.44 -9.56 9.42
C ILE A 167 -15.05 -10.01 8.01
N ILE A 168 -14.27 -9.19 7.33
CA ILE A 168 -13.65 -9.54 6.06
C ILE A 168 -12.13 -9.65 6.26
N THR A 169 -11.56 -10.83 6.06
CA THR A 169 -10.11 -11.00 5.95
C THR A 169 -9.70 -10.82 4.50
N TRP A 170 -9.08 -9.70 4.19
CA TRP A 170 -8.72 -9.37 2.80
C TRP A 170 -7.22 -9.54 2.59
N GLY A 171 -6.83 -10.60 1.88
CA GLY A 171 -5.43 -10.96 1.64
C GLY A 171 -4.63 -11.28 2.91
N SER A 172 -5.31 -11.44 4.04
CA SER A 172 -4.68 -11.65 5.35
C SER A 172 -4.85 -13.10 5.79
N ASN A 173 -3.72 -13.77 6.04
CA ASN A 173 -3.70 -15.11 6.59
C ASN A 173 -3.46 -15.07 8.11
N VAL A 174 -4.49 -14.65 8.86
CA VAL A 174 -4.42 -14.43 10.31
C VAL A 174 -3.86 -15.64 11.08
N PRO A 175 -4.32 -16.89 10.87
CA PRO A 175 -3.82 -18.04 11.63
C PRO A 175 -2.33 -18.32 11.44
N LEU A 176 -1.77 -17.96 10.28
CA LEU A 176 -0.36 -18.18 9.98
C LEU A 176 0.52 -16.99 10.32
N THR A 177 0.13 -15.80 9.89
CA THR A 177 0.98 -14.59 9.98
C THR A 177 0.72 -13.78 11.24
N ARG A 178 -0.44 -13.94 11.85
CA ARG A 178 -0.86 -13.31 13.11
C ARG A 178 -1.37 -14.37 14.09
N THR A 179 -0.62 -15.42 14.27
CA THR A 179 -1.01 -16.60 15.07
C THR A 179 -1.58 -16.24 16.45
N PRO A 180 -1.06 -15.25 17.19
CA PRO A 180 -1.65 -14.83 18.47
C PRO A 180 -3.11 -14.36 18.37
N ASP A 181 -3.54 -13.88 17.21
CA ASP A 181 -4.89 -13.37 16.99
C ASP A 181 -5.85 -14.44 16.43
N ALA A 182 -5.36 -15.62 16.10
CA ALA A 182 -6.15 -16.68 15.46
C ALA A 182 -7.35 -17.13 16.30
N HIS A 183 -7.21 -17.17 17.62
CA HIS A 183 -8.30 -17.58 18.49
C HIS A 183 -9.48 -16.59 18.46
N PHE A 184 -9.21 -15.26 18.37
CA PHE A 184 -10.26 -14.27 18.21
C PHE A 184 -11.06 -14.52 16.93
N LEU A 185 -10.37 -14.80 15.82
CA LEU A 185 -11.03 -15.10 14.55
C LEU A 185 -11.92 -16.36 14.62
N ALA A 186 -11.48 -17.35 15.38
CA ALA A 186 -12.28 -18.56 15.58
C ALA A 186 -13.50 -18.30 16.50
N GLU A 187 -13.28 -17.60 17.61
CA GLU A 187 -14.27 -17.40 18.67
C GLU A 187 -15.40 -16.42 18.29
N VAL A 188 -15.12 -15.41 17.46
CA VAL A 188 -16.16 -14.48 16.98
C VAL A 188 -17.29 -15.22 16.26
N ARG A 189 -16.99 -16.31 15.58
CA ARG A 189 -18.00 -17.15 14.89
C ARG A 189 -18.97 -17.82 15.86
N TYR A 190 -18.48 -18.23 17.02
CA TYR A 190 -19.35 -18.79 18.08
C TYR A 190 -20.31 -17.75 18.64
N ARG A 191 -20.03 -16.46 18.46
CA ARG A 191 -20.89 -15.35 18.83
C ARG A 191 -21.82 -14.89 17.69
N GLY A 192 -21.79 -15.57 16.56
CA GLY A 192 -22.65 -15.28 15.40
C GLY A 192 -22.07 -14.29 14.40
N THR A 193 -20.83 -13.85 14.58
CA THR A 193 -20.13 -13.02 13.58
C THR A 193 -19.92 -13.80 12.30
N LYS A 194 -20.33 -13.22 11.19
CA LYS A 194 -20.04 -13.79 9.86
C LYS A 194 -18.62 -13.39 9.43
N VAL A 195 -17.84 -14.37 8.99
CA VAL A 195 -16.47 -14.17 8.51
C VAL A 195 -16.38 -14.50 7.03
N VAL A 196 -15.85 -13.57 6.23
CA VAL A 196 -15.60 -13.75 4.80
C VAL A 196 -14.11 -13.62 4.52
N SER A 197 -13.55 -14.58 3.78
CA SER A 197 -12.15 -14.51 3.33
C SER A 197 -12.10 -14.13 1.86
N VAL A 198 -11.35 -13.06 1.57
CA VAL A 198 -11.01 -12.64 0.21
C VAL A 198 -9.54 -13.00 -0.01
N SER A 199 -9.29 -14.03 -0.79
CA SER A 199 -7.94 -14.57 -1.03
C SER A 199 -7.90 -15.33 -2.36
N PRO A 200 -6.80 -15.22 -3.14
CA PRO A 200 -6.66 -15.96 -4.39
C PRO A 200 -6.49 -17.47 -4.20
N ASP A 201 -6.08 -17.91 -3.02
CA ASP A 201 -5.85 -19.30 -2.65
C ASP A 201 -6.64 -19.70 -1.39
N TYR A 202 -6.86 -20.99 -1.22
CA TYR A 202 -7.51 -21.53 -0.03
C TYR A 202 -6.50 -21.67 1.11
N ALA A 203 -6.15 -20.52 1.70
CA ALA A 203 -5.21 -20.42 2.82
C ALA A 203 -5.84 -20.78 4.17
N GLU A 204 -5.04 -20.75 5.25
CA GLU A 204 -5.53 -21.13 6.59
C GLU A 204 -6.66 -20.24 7.09
N SER A 205 -6.68 -18.95 6.75
CA SER A 205 -7.78 -18.04 7.09
C SER A 205 -9.12 -18.51 6.51
N THR A 206 -9.10 -19.14 5.36
CA THR A 206 -10.31 -19.60 4.67
C THR A 206 -11.01 -20.72 5.45
N LYS A 207 -10.27 -21.51 6.23
CA LYS A 207 -10.86 -22.56 7.10
C LYS A 207 -11.78 -22.00 8.18
N PHE A 208 -11.55 -20.74 8.57
CA PHE A 208 -12.34 -20.04 9.59
C PHE A 208 -13.40 -19.12 8.98
N ALA A 209 -13.50 -19.04 7.67
CA ALA A 209 -14.48 -18.24 6.98
C ALA A 209 -15.78 -19.02 6.71
N ASP A 210 -16.88 -18.30 6.70
CA ASP A 210 -18.19 -18.80 6.28
C ASP A 210 -18.32 -18.77 4.76
N ASP A 211 -17.70 -17.76 4.11
CA ASP A 211 -17.63 -17.63 2.66
C ASP A 211 -16.19 -17.31 2.23
N TRP A 212 -15.83 -17.82 1.07
CA TRP A 212 -14.57 -17.54 0.42
C TRP A 212 -14.78 -16.92 -0.95
N LEU A 213 -14.23 -15.73 -1.16
CA LEU A 213 -14.19 -15.07 -2.45
C LEU A 213 -12.80 -15.25 -3.06
N SER A 214 -12.72 -16.18 -4.01
CA SER A 214 -11.49 -16.47 -4.76
C SER A 214 -11.28 -15.40 -5.83
N VAL A 215 -10.54 -14.35 -5.49
CA VAL A 215 -10.22 -13.26 -6.42
C VAL A 215 -8.97 -13.59 -7.22
N LYS A 216 -8.96 -13.25 -8.51
CA LYS A 216 -7.75 -13.29 -9.31
C LYS A 216 -6.78 -12.21 -8.83
N GLN A 217 -5.48 -12.52 -8.76
CA GLN A 217 -4.45 -11.58 -8.35
C GLN A 217 -4.54 -10.29 -9.19
N GLY A 218 -4.44 -9.15 -8.52
CA GLY A 218 -4.53 -7.83 -9.17
C GLY A 218 -5.96 -7.37 -9.49
N THR A 219 -7.00 -8.09 -9.05
CA THR A 219 -8.41 -7.72 -9.29
C THR A 219 -9.17 -7.27 -8.02
N ASP A 220 -8.47 -7.02 -6.93
CA ASP A 220 -9.07 -6.55 -5.66
C ASP A 220 -9.87 -5.26 -5.86
N GLY A 221 -9.34 -4.33 -6.66
CA GLY A 221 -10.04 -3.09 -7.01
C GLY A 221 -11.37 -3.34 -7.73
N ALA A 222 -11.47 -4.36 -8.58
CA ALA A 222 -12.70 -4.71 -9.25
C ALA A 222 -13.75 -5.24 -8.26
N LEU A 223 -13.34 -6.05 -7.27
CA LEU A 223 -14.22 -6.51 -6.19
C LEU A 223 -14.70 -5.33 -5.34
N ALA A 224 -13.80 -4.43 -4.95
CA ALA A 224 -14.16 -3.24 -4.18
C ALA A 224 -15.14 -2.34 -4.94
N MET A 225 -14.93 -2.15 -6.23
CA MET A 225 -15.85 -1.41 -7.11
C MET A 225 -17.22 -2.09 -7.22
N ALA A 226 -17.27 -3.43 -7.29
CA ALA A 226 -18.53 -4.18 -7.30
C ALA A 226 -19.30 -4.02 -5.98
N MET A 227 -18.60 -4.05 -4.85
CA MET A 227 -19.20 -3.77 -3.53
C MET A 227 -19.74 -2.33 -3.47
N GLY A 228 -18.95 -1.35 -3.93
CA GLY A 228 -19.37 0.05 -4.03
C GLY A 228 -20.61 0.22 -4.93
N HIS A 229 -20.67 -0.49 -6.06
CA HIS A 229 -21.84 -0.49 -6.93
C HIS A 229 -23.11 -0.99 -6.21
N VAL A 230 -23.01 -2.08 -5.46
CA VAL A 230 -24.15 -2.60 -4.67
C VAL A 230 -24.60 -1.57 -3.62
N ILE A 231 -23.65 -1.00 -2.88
CA ILE A 231 -23.94 0.02 -1.87
C ILE A 231 -24.66 1.22 -2.50
N LEU A 232 -24.15 1.76 -3.59
CA LEU A 232 -24.77 2.89 -4.28
C LEU A 232 -26.17 2.54 -4.82
N ASN A 233 -26.31 1.38 -5.44
CA ASN A 233 -27.61 0.95 -5.98
C ASN A 233 -28.66 0.77 -4.88
N GLU A 234 -28.31 0.04 -3.81
CA GLU A 234 -29.28 -0.26 -2.75
C GLU A 234 -29.53 0.95 -1.83
N TYR A 235 -28.48 1.66 -1.44
CA TYR A 235 -28.58 2.68 -0.39
C TYR A 235 -28.91 4.05 -0.96
N TYR A 236 -28.33 4.44 -2.09
CA TYR A 236 -28.58 5.73 -2.71
C TYR A 236 -29.73 5.69 -3.72
N VAL A 237 -29.71 4.79 -4.70
CA VAL A 237 -30.74 4.72 -5.74
C VAL A 237 -32.07 4.22 -5.17
N LYS A 238 -32.07 3.06 -4.50
CA LYS A 238 -33.27 2.44 -3.93
C LYS A 238 -33.66 2.98 -2.54
N ARG A 239 -32.81 3.81 -1.93
CA ARG A 239 -33.06 4.42 -0.61
C ARG A 239 -33.38 3.45 0.51
N THR A 240 -32.77 2.26 0.51
CA THR A 240 -33.00 1.24 1.55
C THR A 240 -32.38 1.60 2.90
N VAL A 241 -31.40 2.52 2.92
CA VAL A 241 -30.75 3.04 4.15
C VAL A 241 -31.00 4.53 4.27
N PRO A 242 -31.88 4.98 5.17
CA PRO A 242 -32.32 6.38 5.23
C PRO A 242 -31.22 7.39 5.54
N TYR A 243 -30.22 7.01 6.34
CA TYR A 243 -29.11 7.91 6.73
C TYR A 243 -27.95 7.96 5.72
N PHE A 244 -27.96 7.10 4.69
CA PHE A 244 -26.81 6.98 3.77
C PHE A 244 -26.49 8.30 3.07
N GLU A 245 -27.48 9.00 2.57
CA GLU A 245 -27.27 10.27 1.87
C GLU A 245 -26.63 11.32 2.77
N ARG A 246 -27.13 11.48 3.99
CA ARG A 246 -26.53 12.39 4.98
C ARG A 246 -25.09 12.00 5.33
N TYR A 247 -24.85 10.70 5.50
CA TYR A 247 -23.51 10.18 5.75
C TYR A 247 -22.58 10.50 4.57
N ALA A 248 -22.98 10.19 3.34
CA ALA A 248 -22.21 10.43 2.13
C ALA A 248 -21.88 11.91 1.93
N LYS A 249 -22.84 12.81 2.17
CA LYS A 249 -22.64 14.26 2.10
C LYS A 249 -21.63 14.80 3.10
N THR A 250 -21.49 14.16 4.26
CA THR A 250 -20.66 14.67 5.38
C THR A 250 -19.28 14.04 5.45
N TYR A 251 -19.18 12.72 5.18
CA TYR A 251 -17.98 11.93 5.51
C TYR A 251 -17.27 11.33 4.31
N THR A 252 -17.74 11.61 3.09
CA THR A 252 -17.14 11.11 1.87
C THR A 252 -16.85 12.23 0.87
N ASP A 253 -16.14 11.92 -0.19
CA ASP A 253 -15.89 12.80 -1.33
C ASP A 253 -17.04 12.81 -2.36
N PHE A 254 -18.11 12.08 -2.10
CA PHE A 254 -19.25 11.93 -2.99
C PHE A 254 -19.90 13.26 -3.41
N PRO A 255 -20.00 14.31 -2.56
CA PRO A 255 -20.56 15.59 -2.97
C PRO A 255 -19.61 16.47 -3.79
N PHE A 256 -18.34 16.12 -3.97
CA PHE A 256 -17.40 16.95 -4.70
C PHE A 256 -17.64 16.90 -6.19
N VAL A 257 -17.65 18.08 -6.80
CA VAL A 257 -17.87 18.24 -8.24
C VAL A 257 -16.64 17.79 -9.02
N VAL A 258 -16.85 16.95 -10.03
CA VAL A 258 -15.80 16.44 -10.91
C VAL A 258 -15.80 17.22 -12.22
N THR A 259 -14.65 17.69 -12.67
CA THR A 259 -14.48 18.33 -13.97
C THR A 259 -14.46 17.29 -15.10
N LEU A 260 -14.93 17.68 -16.29
CA LEU A 260 -14.78 16.87 -17.48
C LEU A 260 -13.59 17.31 -18.32
N LYS A 261 -12.94 16.36 -18.95
CA LYS A 261 -11.85 16.59 -19.90
C LYS A 261 -12.22 16.00 -21.26
N GLN A 262 -11.92 16.75 -22.31
CA GLN A 262 -11.98 16.22 -23.66
C GLN A 262 -10.65 15.60 -24.06
N ASN A 263 -10.68 14.34 -24.47
CA ASN A 263 -9.50 13.59 -24.87
C ASN A 263 -9.82 12.87 -26.20
N GLY A 264 -9.14 13.24 -27.28
CA GLY A 264 -9.33 12.63 -28.59
C GLY A 264 -10.77 12.67 -29.13
N GLY A 265 -11.55 13.70 -28.77
CA GLY A 265 -12.96 13.85 -29.18
C GLY A 265 -13.97 13.20 -28.23
N ALA A 266 -13.53 12.40 -27.26
CA ALA A 266 -14.36 11.81 -26.21
C ALA A 266 -14.25 12.61 -24.91
N TRP A 267 -15.31 12.63 -24.10
CA TRP A 267 -15.33 13.20 -22.76
C TRP A 267 -14.94 12.12 -21.73
N THR A 268 -14.12 12.50 -20.77
CA THR A 268 -13.69 11.64 -19.66
C THR A 268 -13.79 12.41 -18.33
N ALA A 269 -13.90 11.68 -17.22
CA ALA A 269 -13.82 12.27 -15.89
C ALA A 269 -12.40 12.88 -15.68
N GLY A 270 -12.39 14.08 -15.12
CA GLY A 270 -11.17 14.80 -14.76
C GLY A 270 -10.87 14.70 -13.26
N ARG A 271 -10.35 15.79 -12.71
CA ARG A 271 -10.13 15.97 -11.28
C ARG A 271 -11.34 16.65 -10.60
N PHE A 272 -11.32 16.73 -9.30
CA PHE A 272 -12.26 17.61 -8.58
C PHE A 272 -12.11 19.06 -9.02
N LEU A 273 -13.23 19.75 -9.09
CA LEU A 273 -13.27 21.20 -9.25
C LEU A 273 -12.72 21.84 -7.96
N LEU A 274 -11.83 22.81 -8.10
CA LEU A 274 -11.18 23.45 -6.96
C LEU A 274 -11.57 24.93 -6.87
N ALA A 275 -11.48 25.51 -5.69
CA ALA A 275 -11.80 26.91 -5.43
C ALA A 275 -11.09 27.87 -6.39
N LYS A 276 -9.82 27.60 -6.72
CA LYS A 276 -9.07 28.39 -7.71
C LYS A 276 -9.68 28.38 -9.12
N ASP A 277 -10.38 27.32 -9.49
CA ASP A 277 -11.02 27.22 -10.82
C ASP A 277 -12.24 28.12 -10.91
N LEU A 278 -12.86 28.44 -9.77
CA LEU A 278 -13.92 29.44 -9.65
C LEU A 278 -13.38 30.88 -9.53
N GLY A 279 -12.05 31.06 -9.59
CA GLY A 279 -11.42 32.37 -9.43
C GLY A 279 -11.32 32.84 -7.97
N LYS A 280 -11.58 31.96 -7.00
CA LYS A 280 -11.40 32.27 -5.57
C LYS A 280 -9.91 32.45 -5.23
N GLN A 281 -9.61 33.49 -4.45
CA GLN A 281 -8.25 33.83 -4.03
C GLN A 281 -8.05 33.62 -2.51
N THR A 282 -8.74 32.65 -1.95
CA THR A 282 -8.57 32.25 -0.55
C THR A 282 -7.29 31.44 -0.36
N ASN A 283 -6.79 31.38 0.87
CA ASN A 283 -5.64 30.55 1.20
C ASN A 283 -5.89 29.10 0.78
N ASN A 284 -4.89 28.50 0.12
CA ASN A 284 -4.94 27.12 -0.35
C ASN A 284 -6.11 26.80 -1.32
N ALA A 285 -6.56 27.78 -2.11
CA ALA A 285 -7.64 27.60 -3.08
C ALA A 285 -7.39 26.48 -4.11
N GLU A 286 -6.11 26.15 -4.36
CA GLU A 286 -5.67 25.08 -5.24
C GLU A 286 -5.85 23.67 -4.64
N TRP A 287 -6.24 23.56 -3.38
CA TRP A 287 -6.47 22.30 -2.66
C TRP A 287 -7.91 22.12 -2.19
N LYS A 288 -8.72 23.18 -2.22
CA LYS A 288 -10.09 23.18 -1.70
C LYS A 288 -11.08 22.69 -2.75
N PRO A 289 -11.64 21.47 -2.63
CA PRO A 289 -12.68 20.98 -3.53
C PRO A 289 -14.00 21.76 -3.36
N VAL A 290 -14.75 21.77 -4.43
CA VAL A 290 -16.01 22.51 -4.59
C VAL A 290 -17.18 21.54 -4.56
N ILE A 291 -18.29 21.97 -3.97
CA ILE A 291 -19.59 21.32 -4.04
C ILE A 291 -20.62 22.22 -4.73
N TYR A 292 -21.74 21.63 -5.13
CA TYR A 292 -22.89 22.41 -5.60
C TYR A 292 -23.93 22.48 -4.49
N ASP A 293 -24.32 23.71 -4.10
CA ASP A 293 -25.28 23.94 -3.02
C ASP A 293 -26.71 24.09 -3.58
N GLU A 294 -27.60 23.23 -3.10
CA GLU A 294 -29.02 23.28 -3.49
C GLU A 294 -29.76 24.53 -2.98
N ASN A 295 -29.31 25.09 -1.85
CA ASN A 295 -29.97 26.27 -1.26
C ASN A 295 -29.71 27.53 -2.08
N THR A 296 -28.53 27.66 -2.67
CA THR A 296 -28.14 28.87 -3.43
C THR A 296 -28.07 28.62 -4.92
N ASP A 297 -28.32 27.39 -5.39
CA ASP A 297 -28.16 26.92 -6.78
C ASP A 297 -26.84 27.37 -7.40
N SER A 298 -25.74 27.19 -6.64
CA SER A 298 -24.40 27.68 -7.00
C SER A 298 -23.27 26.78 -6.53
N PHE A 299 -22.08 26.98 -7.13
CA PHE A 299 -20.83 26.31 -6.70
C PHE A 299 -20.27 27.04 -5.49
N VAL A 300 -20.06 26.31 -4.41
CA VAL A 300 -19.54 26.82 -3.14
C VAL A 300 -18.37 25.98 -2.64
N VAL A 301 -17.54 26.58 -1.77
CA VAL A 301 -16.42 25.91 -1.12
C VAL A 301 -16.83 25.58 0.30
N PRO A 302 -17.03 24.30 0.63
CA PRO A 302 -17.39 23.91 1.99
C PRO A 302 -16.18 24.03 2.94
N ASN A 303 -16.46 24.36 4.19
CA ASN A 303 -15.45 24.38 5.23
C ASN A 303 -15.00 22.93 5.58
N GLY A 304 -13.73 22.75 5.96
CA GLY A 304 -13.19 21.47 6.41
C GLY A 304 -12.70 20.54 5.31
N THR A 305 -12.47 21.06 4.10
CA THR A 305 -11.86 20.30 2.98
C THR A 305 -10.35 20.19 3.11
N ILE A 306 -9.72 20.95 4.00
CA ILE A 306 -8.30 20.94 4.29
C ILE A 306 -8.10 20.60 5.76
N GLY A 307 -7.24 19.63 6.04
CA GLY A 307 -6.92 19.21 7.40
C GLY A 307 -6.13 20.27 8.19
N ALA A 308 -6.12 20.13 9.50
CA ALA A 308 -5.45 21.05 10.44
C ALA A 308 -3.96 21.29 10.14
N ARG A 309 -3.32 20.40 9.42
CA ARG A 309 -1.92 20.55 8.99
C ARG A 309 -1.68 21.77 8.09
N TRP A 310 -2.69 22.17 7.33
CA TRP A 310 -2.57 23.21 6.32
C TRP A 310 -3.10 24.56 6.78
N GLU A 311 -3.96 24.57 7.80
CA GLU A 311 -4.54 25.76 8.38
C GLU A 311 -4.75 25.59 9.88
N ASP A 312 -4.61 26.66 10.65
CA ASP A 312 -4.81 26.65 12.12
C ASP A 312 -6.21 26.16 12.52
N LYS A 313 -7.19 26.34 11.63
CA LYS A 313 -8.57 25.95 11.81
C LYS A 313 -9.01 24.79 10.93
N GLY A 314 -8.10 24.09 10.26
CA GLY A 314 -8.40 22.97 9.40
C GLY A 314 -9.14 21.85 10.14
N LYS A 315 -10.04 21.18 9.44
CA LYS A 315 -10.87 20.07 9.97
C LYS A 315 -10.79 18.89 9.03
N TRP A 316 -10.79 17.69 9.59
CA TRP A 316 -10.79 16.46 8.82
C TRP A 316 -12.11 16.14 8.15
N ASN A 317 -13.23 16.56 8.76
CA ASN A 317 -14.57 16.27 8.25
C ASN A 317 -15.16 17.53 7.62
N LEU A 318 -15.89 17.34 6.53
CA LEU A 318 -16.67 18.40 5.93
C LEU A 318 -17.60 19.03 6.96
N ARG A 319 -17.58 20.34 7.03
CA ARG A 319 -18.62 21.12 7.63
C ARG A 319 -19.48 21.67 6.51
N LEU A 320 -20.74 21.28 6.48
CA LEU A 320 -21.68 21.72 5.45
C LEU A 320 -22.08 23.19 5.69
N VAL A 321 -21.06 24.04 5.64
CA VAL A 321 -21.13 25.49 5.83
C VAL A 321 -20.17 26.11 4.80
N ASP A 322 -20.67 27.10 4.07
CA ASP A 322 -19.88 27.86 3.09
C ASP A 322 -18.69 28.59 3.79
N GLU A 323 -17.49 28.45 3.24
CA GLU A 323 -16.27 29.01 3.83
C GLU A 323 -16.30 30.55 3.92
N GLU A 324 -16.90 31.22 2.95
CA GLU A 324 -16.91 32.68 2.86
C GLU A 324 -18.06 33.31 3.63
N THR A 325 -19.24 32.72 3.50
CA THR A 325 -20.50 33.35 4.04
C THR A 325 -20.87 32.77 5.41
N GLY A 326 -20.34 31.59 5.77
CA GLY A 326 -20.74 30.87 6.98
C GLY A 326 -22.17 30.31 6.95
N GLN A 327 -22.85 30.34 5.81
CA GLN A 327 -24.20 29.83 5.69
C GLN A 327 -24.25 28.32 5.54
N PRO A 328 -25.27 27.63 6.05
CA PRO A 328 -25.44 26.19 5.84
C PRO A 328 -25.55 25.85 4.36
N ILE A 329 -24.91 24.75 3.97
CA ILE A 329 -24.88 24.20 2.62
C ILE A 329 -25.68 22.90 2.57
N GLU A 330 -26.45 22.70 1.51
CA GLU A 330 -27.08 21.41 1.18
C GLU A 330 -26.45 20.87 -0.12
N PRO A 331 -25.49 19.93 -0.03
CA PRO A 331 -24.82 19.40 -1.21
C PRO A 331 -25.75 18.63 -2.13
N ARG A 332 -25.70 18.95 -3.41
CA ARG A 332 -26.36 18.19 -4.47
C ARG A 332 -25.46 17.05 -4.91
N LEU A 333 -25.98 15.83 -4.94
CA LEU A 333 -25.23 14.64 -5.30
C LEU A 333 -25.38 14.24 -6.78
N SER A 334 -26.32 14.84 -7.50
CA SER A 334 -26.54 14.62 -8.93
C SER A 334 -27.16 15.84 -9.58
N PHE A 335 -26.74 16.15 -10.78
CA PHE A 335 -27.38 17.22 -11.57
C PHE A 335 -28.60 16.76 -12.36
N LEU A 336 -29.01 15.51 -12.22
CA LEU A 336 -30.21 15.00 -12.91
C LEU A 336 -31.45 15.84 -12.54
N GLY A 337 -32.15 16.36 -13.54
CA GLY A 337 -33.30 17.24 -13.39
C GLY A 337 -32.95 18.71 -13.17
N SER A 338 -31.67 19.08 -13.12
CA SER A 338 -31.18 20.47 -13.05
C SER A 338 -29.94 20.71 -13.90
N GLU A 339 -29.66 19.79 -14.79
CA GLU A 339 -28.50 19.82 -15.69
C GLU A 339 -28.60 20.93 -16.75
N ASP A 340 -27.42 21.47 -17.15
CA ASP A 340 -27.30 22.35 -18.32
C ASP A 340 -27.10 21.55 -19.61
N GLY A 341 -26.91 20.22 -19.50
CA GLY A 341 -26.80 19.30 -20.60
C GLY A 341 -26.48 17.89 -20.15
N ILE A 342 -26.55 16.93 -21.07
CA ILE A 342 -26.20 15.54 -20.87
C ILE A 342 -25.04 15.20 -21.82
N PHE A 343 -23.91 14.75 -21.29
CA PHE A 343 -22.73 14.43 -22.09
C PHE A 343 -22.42 12.94 -22.07
N PRO A 344 -22.03 12.38 -23.23
CA PRO A 344 -21.49 11.01 -23.30
C PRO A 344 -20.08 10.98 -22.73
N ILE A 345 -19.89 10.27 -21.61
CA ILE A 345 -18.62 10.18 -20.90
C ILE A 345 -18.08 8.77 -21.02
N GLN A 346 -16.81 8.65 -21.40
CA GLN A 346 -16.08 7.40 -21.43
C GLN A 346 -15.57 7.07 -20.01
N LEU A 347 -16.04 5.97 -19.47
CA LEU A 347 -15.65 5.46 -18.17
C LEU A 347 -14.83 4.16 -18.35
N PRO A 348 -13.91 3.84 -17.43
CA PRO A 348 -13.23 2.55 -17.45
C PRO A 348 -14.23 1.39 -17.42
N TYR A 349 -13.98 0.37 -18.24
CA TYR A 349 -14.75 -0.86 -18.24
C TYR A 349 -13.82 -2.03 -17.97
N PHE A 350 -14.06 -2.70 -16.86
CA PHE A 350 -13.23 -3.81 -16.41
C PHE A 350 -13.66 -5.09 -17.11
N THR A 351 -12.89 -5.52 -18.11
CA THR A 351 -13.02 -6.80 -18.80
C THR A 351 -11.70 -7.54 -18.69
N ASP A 352 -11.73 -8.86 -18.91
CA ASP A 352 -10.50 -9.69 -18.95
C ASP A 352 -9.51 -9.26 -20.02
N ASP A 353 -9.96 -8.53 -21.03
CA ASP A 353 -9.14 -8.05 -22.16
C ASP A 353 -8.40 -6.74 -21.86
N GLY A 354 -8.63 -6.09 -20.71
CA GLY A 354 -8.02 -4.83 -20.30
C GLY A 354 -8.33 -3.62 -21.19
N GLY A 355 -8.43 -2.44 -20.60
CA GLY A 355 -8.38 -1.16 -21.31
C GLY A 355 -9.58 -0.74 -22.16
N LYS A 356 -10.71 -1.41 -22.08
CA LYS A 356 -11.95 -0.96 -22.73
C LYS A 356 -12.60 0.16 -21.91
N THR A 357 -13.34 1.03 -22.60
CA THR A 357 -14.20 2.04 -21.98
C THR A 357 -15.65 1.75 -22.29
N ILE A 358 -16.54 2.21 -21.44
CA ILE A 358 -17.98 2.21 -21.65
C ILE A 358 -18.49 3.63 -21.65
N GLU A 359 -19.37 3.94 -22.58
CA GLU A 359 -20.01 5.24 -22.64
C GLU A 359 -21.24 5.30 -21.73
N ARG A 360 -21.35 6.38 -20.97
CA ARG A 360 -22.53 6.69 -20.15
C ARG A 360 -22.93 8.14 -20.33
N ALA A 361 -24.23 8.37 -20.45
CA ALA A 361 -24.83 9.70 -20.45
C ALA A 361 -24.83 10.26 -19.02
N VAL A 362 -24.18 11.39 -18.81
CA VAL A 362 -24.04 12.01 -17.49
C VAL A 362 -24.57 13.43 -17.49
N PRO A 363 -25.43 13.81 -16.51
CA PRO A 363 -25.91 15.18 -16.36
C PRO A 363 -24.77 16.08 -15.88
N VAL A 364 -24.70 17.28 -16.48
CA VAL A 364 -23.57 18.20 -16.21
C VAL A 364 -24.08 19.63 -15.97
N LYS A 365 -23.29 20.41 -15.23
CA LYS A 365 -23.44 21.85 -15.06
C LYS A 365 -22.25 22.59 -15.67
N LYS A 366 -22.48 23.81 -16.18
CA LYS A 366 -21.42 24.69 -16.66
C LYS A 366 -20.82 25.46 -15.48
N CYS A 367 -19.51 25.43 -15.35
CA CYS A 367 -18.79 26.19 -14.32
C CYS A 367 -18.24 27.48 -14.93
N ALA A 368 -18.74 28.64 -14.50
CA ALA A 368 -18.08 29.93 -14.79
C ALA A 368 -16.85 30.10 -13.87
N PRO A 369 -15.75 30.78 -14.27
CA PRO A 369 -15.58 31.65 -15.44
C PRO A 369 -14.87 31.02 -16.65
N LYS A 370 -14.47 29.75 -16.63
CA LYS A 370 -13.69 29.15 -17.72
C LYS A 370 -14.41 28.16 -18.62
N GLN A 371 -15.74 28.19 -18.67
CA GLN A 371 -16.53 27.23 -19.47
C GLN A 371 -16.17 25.74 -19.22
N ALA A 372 -15.64 25.41 -18.05
CA ALA A 372 -15.44 24.02 -17.69
C ALA A 372 -16.81 23.36 -17.52
N THR A 373 -16.96 22.16 -18.04
CA THR A 373 -18.16 21.35 -17.84
C THR A 373 -17.89 20.42 -16.65
N CYS A 374 -18.81 20.35 -15.72
CA CYS A 374 -18.69 19.61 -14.45
C CYS A 374 -19.83 18.59 -14.31
N MET A 375 -19.55 17.46 -13.72
CA MET A 375 -20.52 16.44 -13.31
C MET A 375 -20.48 16.24 -11.80
#